data_a71a695d5c77168261889f16774ab7d4
#
_entry.id   a71a695d5c77168261889f16774ab7d4
#
_cell.length_a   1.000
_cell.length_b   1.000
_cell.length_c   1.000
_cell.angle_alpha   90.00
_cell.angle_beta   90.00
_cell.angle_gamma   90.00
#
_symmetry.space_group_name_H-M   'P 1'
#
loop_
_entity.id
_entity.type
_entity.pdbx_description
1 polymer ?
#
loop_
_entity_poly.entity_id
_entity_poly.type
_entity_poly.pdbx_seq_one_letter_code
_entity_poly.pdbx_strand_id
1 'polypeptide(L)'
;IKRNGVKVAVIGMTNPNIPSWLPKDKWSGIEFVRVVPLAQDIVNQVIAKEKPHVVILAIHAGLGSGEESDFENEGRYSAKVIKGIDMVICAHDHREAIEFVDGADGNKVLLIDGSARAKLANKINVEIKVEKGVVVDKKITAEHIALGKDYTPDSEYVSCFKEDYRAVQKFTSRDVAEIVEDIQIEKALSGPSEYMTLIHKLQLASTGAQISFAAPLSSRGV
;
A
#
# COMPACT_ATOMS: atom_id res chain seq x y z
N ILE A 1 2.11 13.33 -16.55
CA ILE A 1 0.86 14.12 -16.48
C ILE A 1 1.20 15.59 -16.66
N LYS A 2 0.36 16.34 -17.41
CA LYS A 2 0.53 17.79 -17.56
C LYS A 2 -0.77 18.51 -17.18
N ARG A 3 -0.68 19.48 -16.26
CA ARG A 3 -1.80 20.32 -15.79
C ARG A 3 -1.33 21.75 -15.61
N ASN A 4 -2.06 22.73 -16.19
CA ASN A 4 -1.77 24.16 -16.09
C ASN A 4 -0.29 24.52 -16.37
N GLY A 5 0.32 23.87 -17.38
CA GLY A 5 1.73 24.06 -17.70
C GLY A 5 2.72 23.30 -16.80
N VAL A 6 2.28 22.74 -15.68
CA VAL A 6 3.10 21.93 -14.78
C VAL A 6 3.16 20.48 -15.27
N LYS A 7 4.38 19.93 -15.40
CA LYS A 7 4.62 18.53 -15.74
C LYS A 7 4.94 17.75 -14.46
N VAL A 8 4.18 16.69 -14.21
CA VAL A 8 4.35 15.78 -13.09
C VAL A 8 4.71 14.40 -13.62
N ALA A 9 5.80 13.83 -13.13
CA ALA A 9 6.18 12.45 -13.36
C ALA A 9 5.72 11.59 -12.18
N VAL A 10 5.13 10.44 -12.47
CA VAL A 10 4.78 9.43 -11.47
C VAL A 10 5.48 8.15 -11.87
N ILE A 11 6.31 7.63 -10.97
CA ILE A 11 7.04 6.38 -11.13
C ILE A 11 6.40 5.37 -10.17
N GLY A 12 5.82 4.30 -10.71
CA GLY A 12 5.17 3.24 -9.94
C GLY A 12 6.10 2.05 -9.74
N MET A 13 6.18 1.56 -8.49
CA MET A 13 6.96 0.39 -8.13
C MET A 13 6.19 -0.53 -7.19
N THR A 14 6.55 -1.80 -7.15
CA THR A 14 5.97 -2.77 -6.23
C THR A 14 7.01 -3.37 -5.31
N ASN A 15 6.55 -4.10 -4.31
CA ASN A 15 7.38 -4.75 -3.30
C ASN A 15 8.26 -5.85 -3.91
N PRO A 16 9.58 -5.86 -3.66
CA PRO A 16 10.47 -6.90 -4.16
C PRO A 16 10.31 -8.24 -3.44
N ASN A 17 9.61 -8.31 -2.32
CA ASN A 17 9.45 -9.49 -1.48
C ASN A 17 8.37 -10.47 -1.96
N ILE A 18 7.67 -10.17 -3.04
CA ILE A 18 6.62 -11.04 -3.61
C ILE A 18 7.04 -12.52 -3.73
N PRO A 19 8.29 -12.84 -4.16
CA PRO A 19 8.75 -14.23 -4.20
C PRO A 19 8.78 -14.97 -2.87
N SER A 20 8.85 -14.23 -1.74
CA SER A 20 8.81 -14.81 -0.39
C SER A 20 7.39 -15.15 0.07
N TRP A 21 6.39 -14.49 -0.50
CA TRP A 21 5.00 -14.61 -0.07
C TRP A 21 4.17 -15.53 -0.95
N LEU A 22 4.52 -15.65 -2.23
CA LEU A 22 3.74 -16.36 -3.21
C LEU A 22 4.54 -17.50 -3.84
N PRO A 23 3.89 -18.63 -4.14
CA PRO A 23 4.53 -19.72 -4.87
C PRO A 23 4.91 -19.27 -6.30
N LYS A 24 5.97 -19.87 -6.83
CA LYS A 24 6.62 -19.46 -8.07
C LYS A 24 5.68 -19.42 -9.30
N ASP A 25 4.67 -20.27 -9.35
CA ASP A 25 3.68 -20.30 -10.43
C ASP A 25 2.85 -18.99 -10.52
N LYS A 26 2.74 -18.23 -9.40
CA LYS A 26 1.99 -16.96 -9.35
C LYS A 26 2.77 -15.77 -9.89
N TRP A 27 4.07 -15.88 -10.05
CA TRP A 27 4.94 -14.81 -10.54
C TRP A 27 5.95 -15.29 -11.59
N SER A 28 5.71 -16.44 -12.20
CA SER A 28 6.56 -16.99 -13.25
C SER A 28 6.72 -16.02 -14.43
N GLY A 29 7.95 -15.85 -14.90
CA GLY A 29 8.28 -14.89 -15.97
C GLY A 29 8.47 -13.44 -15.51
N ILE A 30 8.37 -13.15 -14.20
CA ILE A 30 8.62 -11.83 -13.61
C ILE A 30 9.89 -11.92 -12.76
N GLU A 31 10.76 -10.92 -12.86
CA GLU A 31 11.90 -10.70 -11.98
C GLU A 31 11.61 -9.54 -11.05
N PHE A 32 11.82 -9.74 -9.74
CA PHE A 32 11.67 -8.70 -8.73
C PHE A 32 13.04 -8.22 -8.29
N VAL A 33 13.24 -6.91 -8.36
CA VAL A 33 14.50 -6.25 -7.99
C VAL A 33 14.26 -5.21 -6.89
N ARG A 34 15.32 -4.84 -6.19
CA ARG A 34 15.27 -3.80 -5.17
C ARG A 34 14.72 -2.49 -5.73
N VAL A 35 13.86 -1.82 -4.96
CA VAL A 35 13.21 -0.57 -5.38
C VAL A 35 14.22 0.53 -5.59
N VAL A 36 15.09 0.80 -4.60
CA VAL A 36 15.94 2.00 -4.58
C VAL A 36 16.90 2.09 -5.75
N PRO A 37 17.72 1.07 -6.09
CA PRO A 37 18.64 1.17 -7.24
C PRO A 37 17.90 1.39 -8.55
N LEU A 38 16.83 0.62 -8.80
CA LEU A 38 16.04 0.73 -10.04
C LEU A 38 15.31 2.07 -10.12
N ALA A 39 14.71 2.52 -9.01
CA ALA A 39 14.00 3.80 -8.97
C ALA A 39 14.95 4.97 -9.26
N GLN A 40 16.17 4.96 -8.72
CA GLN A 40 17.16 6.01 -9.00
C GLN A 40 17.48 6.08 -10.50
N ASP A 41 17.70 4.95 -11.14
CA ASP A 41 17.99 4.90 -12.59
C ASP A 41 16.82 5.44 -13.42
N ILE A 42 15.60 5.05 -13.07
CA ILE A 42 14.38 5.52 -13.75
C ILE A 42 14.18 7.02 -13.51
N VAL A 43 14.36 7.52 -12.29
CA VAL A 43 14.29 8.96 -11.97
C VAL A 43 15.27 9.74 -12.83
N ASN A 44 16.51 9.30 -12.93
CA ASN A 44 17.53 9.96 -13.76
C ASN A 44 17.11 10.02 -15.23
N GLN A 45 16.60 8.92 -15.79
CA GLN A 45 16.12 8.86 -17.17
C GLN A 45 14.92 9.78 -17.39
N VAL A 46 13.95 9.77 -16.46
CA VAL A 46 12.72 10.59 -16.53
C VAL A 46 13.07 12.07 -16.45
N ILE A 47 13.96 12.47 -15.55
CA ILE A 47 14.39 13.88 -15.42
C ILE A 47 15.10 14.33 -16.70
N ALA A 48 16.02 13.53 -17.23
CA ALA A 48 16.76 13.88 -18.44
C ALA A 48 15.84 14.03 -19.67
N LYS A 49 14.90 13.11 -19.85
CA LYS A 49 14.04 13.05 -21.03
C LYS A 49 12.82 13.99 -20.92
N GLU A 50 12.13 13.97 -19.79
CA GLU A 50 10.83 14.59 -19.63
C GLU A 50 10.90 15.96 -18.95
N LYS A 51 11.96 16.26 -18.21
CA LYS A 51 12.14 17.52 -17.45
C LYS A 51 10.92 17.88 -16.62
N PRO A 52 10.47 16.99 -15.73
CA PRO A 52 9.27 17.23 -14.92
C PRO A 52 9.52 18.34 -13.88
N HIS A 53 8.45 19.02 -13.47
CA HIS A 53 8.48 19.99 -12.38
C HIS A 53 8.31 19.31 -11.01
N VAL A 54 7.64 18.16 -10.99
CA VAL A 54 7.41 17.33 -9.80
C VAL A 54 7.67 15.88 -10.16
N VAL A 55 8.38 15.17 -9.29
CA VAL A 55 8.64 13.72 -9.41
C VAL A 55 8.07 13.00 -8.20
N ILE A 56 7.16 12.07 -8.45
CA ILE A 56 6.48 11.25 -7.45
C ILE A 56 6.94 9.81 -7.62
N LEU A 57 7.42 9.20 -6.53
CA LEU A 57 7.63 7.76 -6.42
C LEU A 57 6.42 7.16 -5.68
N ALA A 58 5.63 6.36 -6.37
CA ALA A 58 4.50 5.63 -5.78
C ALA A 58 4.91 4.16 -5.63
N ILE A 59 5.03 3.68 -4.40
CA ILE A 59 5.51 2.33 -4.12
C ILE A 59 4.51 1.53 -3.28
N HIS A 60 4.34 0.26 -3.61
CA HIS A 60 3.66 -0.67 -2.72
C HIS A 60 4.68 -1.31 -1.78
N ALA A 61 5.18 -0.52 -0.84
CA ALA A 61 6.06 -0.88 0.25
C ALA A 61 5.71 -0.01 1.46
N GLY A 62 5.87 -0.55 2.67
CA GLY A 62 5.57 0.19 3.90
C GLY A 62 6.57 1.30 4.19
N LEU A 63 6.28 2.06 5.23
CA LEU A 63 7.12 3.19 5.67
C LEU A 63 8.55 2.77 6.02
N GLY A 64 8.69 1.68 6.76
CA GLY A 64 9.96 1.10 7.16
C GLY A 64 10.76 1.90 8.18
N SER A 65 11.94 1.38 8.51
CA SER A 65 12.89 1.98 9.45
C SER A 65 13.71 3.12 8.83
N GLY A 66 13.82 3.17 7.51
CA GLY A 66 14.74 4.06 6.79
C GLY A 66 16.14 3.50 6.60
N GLU A 67 16.34 2.23 6.94
CA GLU A 67 17.60 1.50 6.74
C GLU A 67 17.54 0.64 5.48
N GLU A 68 18.68 0.46 4.83
CA GLU A 68 18.81 -0.32 3.59
C GLU A 68 18.40 -1.78 3.74
N SER A 69 18.51 -2.34 4.93
CA SER A 69 18.18 -3.75 5.22
C SER A 69 16.68 -4.04 5.28
N ASP A 70 15.82 -3.02 5.34
CA ASP A 70 14.36 -3.18 5.42
C ASP A 70 13.75 -3.28 4.03
N PHE A 71 13.97 -4.42 3.36
CA PHE A 71 13.59 -4.64 1.95
C PHE A 71 12.09 -4.65 1.69
N GLU A 72 11.29 -4.95 2.69
CA GLU A 72 9.84 -5.00 2.57
C GLU A 72 9.23 -3.60 2.67
N ASN A 73 9.88 -2.71 3.43
CA ASN A 73 9.35 -1.40 3.77
C ASN A 73 10.36 -0.30 3.42
N GLU A 74 10.65 -0.11 2.14
CA GLU A 74 11.67 0.83 1.66
C GLU A 74 11.19 2.30 1.57
N GLY A 75 10.03 2.67 2.15
CA GLY A 75 9.46 4.01 2.02
C GLY A 75 10.38 5.13 2.51
N ARG A 76 10.77 5.10 3.79
CA ARG A 76 11.70 6.11 4.36
C ARG A 76 13.08 6.05 3.74
N TYR A 77 13.57 4.84 3.45
CA TYR A 77 14.86 4.68 2.81
C TYR A 77 14.85 5.30 1.41
N SER A 78 13.81 5.05 0.61
CA SER A 78 13.64 5.69 -0.70
C SER A 78 13.62 7.22 -0.62
N ALA A 79 12.85 7.78 0.32
CA ALA A 79 12.77 9.23 0.52
C ALA A 79 14.11 9.85 0.92
N LYS A 80 14.93 9.13 1.69
CA LYS A 80 16.21 9.57 2.21
C LYS A 80 17.33 9.55 1.16
N VAL A 81 17.34 8.53 0.26
CA VAL A 81 18.53 8.28 -0.59
C VAL A 81 18.32 8.51 -2.08
N ILE A 82 17.08 8.47 -2.58
CA ILE A 82 16.81 8.70 -4.01
C ILE A 82 16.87 10.20 -4.29
N LYS A 83 17.72 10.58 -5.22
CA LYS A 83 17.87 11.97 -5.68
C LYS A 83 16.82 12.32 -6.72
N GLY A 84 16.37 13.57 -6.72
CA GLY A 84 15.50 14.11 -7.76
C GLY A 84 14.01 13.79 -7.58
N ILE A 85 13.59 13.29 -6.42
CA ILE A 85 12.18 13.07 -6.09
C ILE A 85 11.67 14.14 -5.13
N ASP A 86 10.38 14.44 -5.22
CA ASP A 86 9.69 15.38 -4.34
C ASP A 86 8.85 14.70 -3.27
N MET A 87 8.35 13.50 -3.58
CA MET A 87 7.54 12.73 -2.66
C MET A 87 7.59 11.23 -2.91
N VAL A 88 7.36 10.48 -1.84
CA VAL A 88 7.13 9.04 -1.83
C VAL A 88 5.73 8.76 -1.29
N ILE A 89 4.89 8.10 -2.08
CA ILE A 89 3.58 7.62 -1.65
C ILE A 89 3.71 6.13 -1.37
N CYS A 90 3.53 5.76 -0.11
CA CYS A 90 3.63 4.39 0.38
C CYS A 90 2.28 3.73 0.58
N ALA A 91 2.30 2.41 0.64
CA ALA A 91 1.22 1.54 1.12
C ALA A 91 1.85 0.21 1.56
N HIS A 92 1.09 -0.76 2.02
CA HIS A 92 1.49 -2.12 2.37
C HIS A 92 1.41 -2.43 3.87
N ASP A 93 2.08 -1.66 4.72
CA ASP A 93 2.10 -1.88 6.18
C ASP A 93 0.85 -1.34 6.90
N HIS A 94 -0.10 -0.77 6.13
CA HIS A 94 -1.38 -0.23 6.62
C HIS A 94 -1.25 0.87 7.67
N ARG A 95 -0.14 1.56 7.70
CA ARG A 95 0.12 2.67 8.63
C ARG A 95 -0.44 3.98 8.09
N GLU A 96 -0.49 4.96 8.97
CA GLU A 96 -0.85 6.32 8.66
C GLU A 96 0.35 7.23 8.95
N ALA A 97 0.79 7.99 7.95
CA ALA A 97 1.91 8.90 8.11
C ALA A 97 1.88 10.05 7.11
N ILE A 98 2.28 11.24 7.58
CA ILE A 98 2.71 12.38 6.80
C ILE A 98 4.03 12.86 7.41
N GLU A 99 5.13 12.66 6.70
CA GLU A 99 6.47 12.99 7.16
C GLU A 99 7.21 13.80 6.08
N PHE A 100 8.10 14.69 6.50
CA PHE A 100 9.06 15.35 5.60
C PHE A 100 10.45 14.87 5.94
N VAL A 101 11.02 14.02 5.09
CA VAL A 101 12.32 13.40 5.24
C VAL A 101 13.38 14.28 4.58
N ASP A 102 14.56 14.37 5.19
CA ASP A 102 15.72 15.01 4.55
C ASP A 102 16.23 14.15 3.41
N GLY A 103 16.05 14.60 2.19
CA GLY A 103 16.46 13.89 0.97
C GLY A 103 17.92 14.08 0.64
N ALA A 104 18.44 13.21 -0.23
CA ALA A 104 19.85 13.21 -0.63
C ALA A 104 20.30 14.47 -1.39
N ASP A 105 19.38 15.24 -1.96
CA ASP A 105 19.63 16.51 -2.64
C ASP A 105 19.55 17.73 -1.70
N GLY A 106 19.39 17.51 -0.39
CA GLY A 106 19.19 18.57 0.58
C GLY A 106 17.79 19.18 0.59
N ASN A 107 16.86 18.62 -0.19
CA ASN A 107 15.45 18.99 -0.20
C ASN A 107 14.68 18.21 0.89
N LYS A 108 13.45 18.67 1.19
CA LYS A 108 12.51 17.90 1.99
C LYS A 108 11.64 17.04 1.04
N VAL A 109 11.67 15.73 1.23
CA VAL A 109 10.83 14.78 0.48
C VAL A 109 9.62 14.44 1.33
N LEU A 110 8.41 14.66 0.80
CA LEU A 110 7.18 14.22 1.45
C LEU A 110 7.10 12.68 1.40
N LEU A 111 6.96 12.05 2.56
CA LEU A 111 6.61 10.64 2.70
C LEU A 111 5.19 10.55 3.24
N ILE A 112 4.30 9.84 2.54
CA ILE A 112 2.89 9.76 2.91
C ILE A 112 2.34 8.34 2.74
N ASP A 113 1.60 7.86 3.75
CA ASP A 113 0.85 6.62 3.72
C ASP A 113 -0.58 6.87 4.23
N GLY A 114 -1.57 6.46 3.47
CA GLY A 114 -3.00 6.69 3.74
C GLY A 114 -3.69 5.54 4.47
N SER A 115 -2.94 4.69 5.19
CA SER A 115 -3.50 3.55 5.89
C SER A 115 -4.08 2.48 4.95
N ALA A 116 -5.17 1.82 5.33
CA ALA A 116 -5.77 0.71 4.60
C ALA A 116 -7.28 0.86 4.45
N ARG A 117 -7.85 0.08 3.51
CA ARG A 117 -9.30 -0.09 3.32
C ARG A 117 -10.03 1.22 3.01
N ALA A 118 -9.36 2.14 2.31
CA ALA A 118 -9.89 3.46 1.96
C ALA A 118 -10.46 4.25 3.18
N LYS A 119 -9.85 4.10 4.36
CA LYS A 119 -10.22 4.89 5.53
C LYS A 119 -9.84 6.35 5.37
N LEU A 120 -8.74 6.60 4.69
CA LEU A 120 -8.17 7.92 4.45
C LEU A 120 -7.92 8.13 2.96
N ALA A 121 -8.10 9.37 2.50
CA ALA A 121 -7.58 9.86 1.25
C ALA A 121 -6.41 10.81 1.51
N ASN A 122 -5.31 10.62 0.80
CA ASN A 122 -4.17 11.55 0.83
C ASN A 122 -4.48 12.75 -0.05
N LYS A 123 -4.61 13.94 0.54
CA LYS A 123 -4.69 15.19 -0.21
C LYS A 123 -3.35 15.91 -0.16
N ILE A 124 -2.74 16.10 -1.33
CA ILE A 124 -1.44 16.74 -1.46
C ILE A 124 -1.60 18.00 -2.31
N ASN A 125 -1.21 19.15 -1.79
CA ASN A 125 -1.16 20.38 -2.54
C ASN A 125 0.30 20.70 -2.90
N VAL A 126 0.52 21.05 -4.17
CA VAL A 126 1.82 21.45 -4.68
C VAL A 126 1.70 22.82 -5.32
N GLU A 127 2.25 23.83 -4.67
CA GLU A 127 2.37 25.18 -5.19
C GLU A 127 3.74 25.31 -5.86
N ILE A 128 3.75 25.74 -7.13
CA ILE A 128 4.98 25.86 -7.92
C ILE A 128 5.06 27.24 -8.54
N LYS A 129 6.20 27.91 -8.35
CA LYS A 129 6.55 29.10 -9.11
C LYS A 129 7.55 28.74 -10.21
N VAL A 130 7.18 29.01 -11.47
CA VAL A 130 8.02 28.74 -12.63
C VAL A 130 8.39 30.05 -13.30
N GLU A 131 9.68 30.29 -13.48
CA GLU A 131 10.22 31.44 -14.21
C GLU A 131 11.08 30.94 -15.37
N LYS A 132 10.76 31.37 -16.58
CA LYS A 132 11.46 30.97 -17.83
C LYS A 132 11.61 29.44 -18.01
N GLY A 133 10.58 28.68 -17.56
CA GLY A 133 10.56 27.22 -17.65
C GLY A 133 11.34 26.48 -16.55
N VAL A 134 11.86 27.22 -15.57
CA VAL A 134 12.58 26.65 -14.42
C VAL A 134 11.75 26.82 -13.15
N VAL A 135 11.67 25.80 -12.32
CA VAL A 135 11.05 25.88 -11.00
C VAL A 135 11.96 26.69 -10.08
N VAL A 136 11.47 27.84 -9.61
CA VAL A 136 12.21 28.73 -8.71
C VAL A 136 11.72 28.61 -7.26
N ASP A 137 10.50 28.11 -7.06
CA ASP A 137 9.95 27.81 -5.75
C ASP A 137 8.96 26.64 -5.83
N LYS A 138 8.94 25.80 -4.80
CA LYS A 138 8.06 24.64 -4.68
C LYS A 138 7.68 24.44 -3.22
N LYS A 139 6.39 24.49 -2.94
CA LYS A 139 5.85 24.22 -1.61
C LYS A 139 4.89 23.04 -1.68
N ILE A 140 5.15 22.02 -0.87
CA ILE A 140 4.34 20.81 -0.77
C ILE A 140 3.69 20.80 0.61
N THR A 141 2.38 20.58 0.65
CA THR A 141 1.62 20.36 1.88
C THR A 141 0.73 19.14 1.70
N ALA A 142 0.47 18.42 2.77
CA ALA A 142 -0.36 17.21 2.74
C ALA A 142 -1.26 17.15 3.96
N GLU A 143 -2.42 16.52 3.77
CA GLU A 143 -3.35 16.18 4.84
C GLU A 143 -4.03 14.85 4.55
N HIS A 144 -4.44 14.14 5.61
CA HIS A 144 -5.33 12.99 5.49
C HIS A 144 -6.77 13.44 5.60
N ILE A 145 -7.61 13.01 4.67
CA ILE A 145 -9.05 13.21 4.69
C ILE A 145 -9.70 11.88 5.10
N ALA A 146 -10.35 11.85 6.25
CA ALA A 146 -11.07 10.66 6.68
C ALA A 146 -12.30 10.43 5.79
N LEU A 147 -12.39 9.26 5.19
CA LEU A 147 -13.50 8.85 4.33
C LEU A 147 -14.56 8.14 5.20
N GLY A 148 -15.47 8.91 5.74
CA GLY A 148 -16.56 8.44 6.61
C GLY A 148 -17.92 8.37 5.91
N LYS A 149 -18.95 8.19 6.70
CA LYS A 149 -20.35 8.09 6.22
C LYS A 149 -20.90 9.38 5.58
N ASP A 150 -20.19 10.49 5.76
CA ASP A 150 -20.57 11.81 5.23
C ASP A 150 -20.29 11.95 3.73
N TYR A 151 -19.52 11.00 3.16
CA TYR A 151 -19.23 10.97 1.73
C TYR A 151 -20.25 10.10 1.00
N THR A 152 -20.96 10.70 0.06
CA THR A 152 -21.85 9.96 -0.84
C THR A 152 -21.01 9.31 -1.94
N PRO A 153 -21.19 7.99 -2.19
CA PRO A 153 -20.51 7.33 -3.30
C PRO A 153 -20.85 7.99 -4.65
N ASP A 154 -19.87 8.04 -5.53
CA ASP A 154 -20.06 8.53 -6.89
C ASP A 154 -21.06 7.68 -7.65
N SER A 155 -22.09 8.31 -8.24
CA SER A 155 -23.21 7.62 -8.88
C SER A 155 -22.81 6.88 -10.17
N GLU A 156 -21.85 7.39 -10.92
CA GLU A 156 -21.34 6.76 -12.13
C GLU A 156 -20.53 5.51 -11.77
N TYR A 157 -19.64 5.61 -10.77
CA TYR A 157 -18.91 4.48 -10.22
C TYR A 157 -19.85 3.37 -9.72
N VAL A 158 -20.84 3.72 -8.90
CA VAL A 158 -21.83 2.76 -8.38
C VAL A 158 -22.59 2.08 -9.51
N SER A 159 -22.97 2.85 -10.54
CA SER A 159 -23.67 2.30 -11.71
C SER A 159 -22.80 1.33 -12.51
N CYS A 160 -21.53 1.66 -12.74
CA CYS A 160 -20.60 0.79 -13.48
C CYS A 160 -20.41 -0.58 -12.83
N PHE A 161 -20.31 -0.63 -11.50
CA PHE A 161 -19.98 -1.87 -10.77
C PHE A 161 -21.19 -2.53 -10.09
N LYS A 162 -22.40 -2.08 -10.39
CA LYS A 162 -23.63 -2.53 -9.72
C LYS A 162 -23.84 -4.04 -9.81
N GLU A 163 -23.67 -4.61 -10.98
CA GLU A 163 -23.92 -6.04 -11.21
C GLU A 163 -22.83 -6.90 -10.55
N ASP A 164 -21.56 -6.49 -10.62
CA ASP A 164 -20.45 -7.16 -9.95
C ASP A 164 -20.64 -7.13 -8.42
N TYR A 165 -21.02 -5.97 -7.89
CA TYR A 165 -21.31 -5.81 -6.47
C TYR A 165 -22.46 -6.73 -6.00
N ARG A 166 -23.54 -6.82 -6.78
CA ARG A 166 -24.66 -7.73 -6.49
C ARG A 166 -24.25 -9.20 -6.54
N ALA A 167 -23.42 -9.58 -7.52
CA ALA A 167 -22.91 -10.95 -7.62
C ALA A 167 -22.07 -11.31 -6.40
N VAL A 168 -21.18 -10.42 -5.95
CA VAL A 168 -20.37 -10.61 -4.74
C VAL A 168 -21.26 -10.67 -3.50
N GLN A 169 -22.22 -9.76 -3.35
CA GLN A 169 -23.17 -9.81 -2.23
C GLN A 169 -23.93 -11.14 -2.17
N LYS A 170 -24.48 -11.59 -3.31
CA LYS A 170 -25.18 -12.88 -3.38
C LYS A 170 -24.29 -14.05 -2.99
N PHE A 171 -23.00 -14.00 -3.38
CA PHE A 171 -22.05 -15.04 -3.02
C PHE A 171 -21.70 -15.02 -1.53
N THR A 172 -21.42 -13.84 -0.96
CA THR A 172 -20.93 -13.70 0.42
C THR A 172 -22.05 -13.79 1.47
N SER A 173 -23.32 -13.55 1.10
CA SER A 173 -24.47 -13.66 2.01
C SER A 173 -25.10 -15.04 2.07
N ARG A 174 -24.46 -16.06 1.47
CA ARG A 174 -24.91 -17.44 1.63
C ARG A 174 -24.59 -17.95 3.02
N ASP A 175 -25.55 -18.58 3.66
CA ASP A 175 -25.29 -19.31 4.88
C ASP A 175 -24.35 -20.49 4.58
N VAL A 176 -23.24 -20.57 5.28
CA VAL A 176 -22.23 -21.63 5.12
C VAL A 176 -22.21 -22.57 6.31
N ALA A 177 -22.62 -22.13 7.48
CA ALA A 177 -22.73 -22.89 8.72
C ALA A 177 -23.54 -22.12 9.74
N GLU A 178 -24.04 -22.82 10.73
CA GLU A 178 -24.65 -22.26 11.94
C GLU A 178 -23.68 -22.43 13.11
N ILE A 179 -23.44 -21.35 13.87
CA ILE A 179 -22.67 -21.38 15.12
C ILE A 179 -23.70 -21.44 16.24
N VAL A 180 -23.74 -22.57 16.93
CA VAL A 180 -24.77 -22.87 17.96
C VAL A 180 -24.36 -22.41 19.36
N GLU A 181 -23.11 -22.07 19.59
CA GLU A 181 -22.57 -21.58 20.84
C GLU A 181 -21.32 -20.71 20.59
N ASP A 182 -21.01 -19.81 21.53
CA ASP A 182 -19.86 -18.89 21.40
C ASP A 182 -18.53 -19.64 21.31
N ILE A 183 -17.72 -19.28 20.33
CA ILE A 183 -16.36 -19.84 20.16
C ILE A 183 -15.35 -18.86 20.75
N GLN A 184 -14.74 -19.27 21.86
CA GLN A 184 -13.81 -18.43 22.63
C GLN A 184 -12.38 -18.51 22.08
N ILE A 185 -11.66 -17.36 22.13
CA ILE A 185 -10.30 -17.21 21.60
C ILE A 185 -9.22 -17.09 22.68
N GLU A 186 -9.59 -16.94 23.95
CA GLU A 186 -8.69 -16.50 25.03
C GLU A 186 -7.39 -17.30 25.12
N LYS A 187 -7.44 -18.58 24.82
CA LYS A 187 -6.27 -19.48 24.90
C LYS A 187 -5.58 -19.71 23.55
N ALA A 188 -5.99 -19.01 22.51
CA ALA A 188 -5.52 -19.29 21.14
C ALA A 188 -3.98 -19.15 20.97
N LEU A 189 -3.32 -18.31 21.76
CA LEU A 189 -1.87 -18.11 21.75
C LEU A 189 -1.11 -18.92 22.81
N SER A 190 -1.80 -19.46 23.80
CA SER A 190 -1.15 -20.08 24.98
C SER A 190 -1.53 -21.53 25.20
N GLY A 191 -2.45 -22.08 24.42
CA GLY A 191 -2.89 -23.48 24.61
C GLY A 191 -4.09 -23.85 23.74
N PRO A 192 -4.70 -25.01 24.01
CA PRO A 192 -5.88 -25.45 23.29
C PRO A 192 -7.02 -24.45 23.41
N SER A 193 -7.62 -24.09 22.27
CA SER A 193 -8.83 -23.26 22.21
C SER A 193 -9.79 -23.82 21.17
N GLU A 194 -11.08 -23.58 21.36
CA GLU A 194 -12.13 -23.99 20.40
C GLU A 194 -11.94 -23.33 19.05
N TYR A 195 -11.57 -22.04 19.06
CA TYR A 195 -11.26 -21.28 17.86
C TYR A 195 -10.12 -21.90 17.04
N MET A 196 -9.00 -22.23 17.67
CA MET A 196 -7.87 -22.87 16.96
C MET A 196 -8.23 -24.29 16.52
N THR A 197 -8.99 -25.02 17.33
CA THR A 197 -9.49 -26.35 16.98
C THR A 197 -10.37 -26.29 15.72
N LEU A 198 -11.25 -25.30 15.60
CA LEU A 198 -12.07 -25.08 14.42
C LEU A 198 -11.21 -24.81 13.18
N ILE A 199 -10.23 -23.89 13.29
CA ILE A 199 -9.31 -23.56 12.19
C ILE A 199 -8.57 -24.82 11.71
N HIS A 200 -7.98 -25.58 12.63
CA HIS A 200 -7.25 -26.81 12.28
C HIS A 200 -8.16 -27.86 11.62
N LYS A 201 -9.36 -28.07 12.16
CA LYS A 201 -10.32 -29.01 11.56
C LYS A 201 -10.70 -28.60 10.15
N LEU A 202 -10.97 -27.32 9.90
CA LEU A 202 -11.32 -26.81 8.58
C LEU A 202 -10.14 -26.96 7.59
N GLN A 203 -8.92 -26.64 8.00
CA GLN A 203 -7.74 -26.82 7.15
C GLN A 203 -7.51 -28.28 6.77
N LEU A 204 -7.56 -29.18 7.75
CA LEU A 204 -7.38 -30.62 7.52
C LEU A 204 -8.49 -31.18 6.61
N ALA A 205 -9.73 -30.81 6.84
CA ALA A 205 -10.87 -31.26 6.03
C ALA A 205 -10.81 -30.74 4.58
N SER A 206 -10.39 -29.49 4.40
CA SER A 206 -10.34 -28.86 3.08
C SER A 206 -9.17 -29.31 2.22
N THR A 207 -8.09 -29.77 2.83
CA THR A 207 -6.84 -30.09 2.13
C THR A 207 -6.54 -31.58 2.08
N GLY A 208 -7.15 -32.38 2.96
CA GLY A 208 -6.78 -33.79 3.18
C GLY A 208 -5.40 -33.97 3.85
N ALA A 209 -4.79 -32.90 4.37
CA ALA A 209 -3.50 -32.95 5.05
C ALA A 209 -3.63 -33.70 6.39
N GLN A 210 -2.50 -34.23 6.88
CA GLN A 210 -2.43 -34.92 8.17
C GLN A 210 -2.00 -34.00 9.32
N ILE A 211 -1.40 -32.85 8.99
CA ILE A 211 -0.88 -31.88 9.97
C ILE A 211 -1.35 -30.49 9.54
N SER A 212 -1.76 -29.68 10.50
CA SER A 212 -2.19 -28.31 10.30
C SER A 212 -1.41 -27.36 11.22
N PHE A 213 -0.88 -26.28 10.63
CA PHE A 213 -0.25 -25.17 11.33
C PHE A 213 -1.04 -23.90 11.07
N ALA A 214 -1.37 -23.16 12.10
CA ALA A 214 -2.07 -21.88 11.99
C ALA A 214 -1.72 -20.96 13.15
N ALA A 215 -1.80 -19.66 12.90
CA ALA A 215 -1.85 -18.63 13.93
C ALA A 215 -3.30 -18.13 14.07
N PRO A 216 -3.69 -17.54 15.21
CA PRO A 216 -4.98 -16.91 15.36
C PRO A 216 -5.17 -15.79 14.32
N LEU A 217 -6.27 -15.82 13.56
CA LEU A 217 -6.60 -14.84 12.52
C LEU A 217 -7.32 -13.60 13.08
N SER A 218 -7.78 -13.67 14.33
CA SER A 218 -8.49 -12.60 15.02
C SER A 218 -8.07 -12.56 16.49
N SER A 219 -8.07 -11.37 17.06
CA SER A 219 -7.93 -11.16 18.51
C SER A 219 -9.31 -11.14 19.23
N ARG A 220 -10.39 -11.34 18.50
CA ARG A 220 -11.76 -11.40 19.01
C ARG A 220 -12.33 -12.79 18.69
N GLY A 221 -13.09 -13.34 19.61
CA GLY A 221 -13.86 -14.57 19.38
C GLY A 221 -14.91 -14.41 18.25
N VAL A 222 -15.56 -15.48 17.92
CA VAL A 222 -16.65 -15.55 16.94
C VAL A 222 -17.94 -15.89 17.68
#